data_ce279ef7e8d70b0162e043c56d731b4d
#
_entry.id   ce279ef7e8d70b0162e043c56d731b4d
#
_cell.length_a   1.000
_cell.length_b   1.000
_cell.length_c   1.000
_cell.angle_alpha   90.00
_cell.angle_beta   90.00
_cell.angle_gamma   90.00
#
_symmetry.space_group_name_H-M   'P 1'
#
loop_
_entity.id
_entity.type
_entity.pdbx_description
1 polymer ?
#
loop_
_entity_poly.entity_id
_entity_poly.type
_entity_poly.pdbx_seq_one_letter_code
_entity_poly.pdbx_strand_id
1 'polypeptide(L)'
;YYKGSQMVKPITKETLFMNCMELDFATKIELEHWIATFEEKVWTKDVMEELSKAGLVRTTAAQVWNKDNHRITRIFEYENEKAYRTCQAIIEKKIMPKAKVSYNSKIRNNRGIIFYDYRS
;
A
#
# COMPACT_ATOMS: atom_id res chain seq x y z
N TYR A 1 5.12 31.77 0.30
CA TYR A 1 3.98 31.34 -0.48
C TYR A 1 4.29 30.10 -1.29
N TYR A 2 3.45 29.13 -1.20
CA TYR A 2 3.58 27.90 -1.96
C TYR A 2 2.62 27.88 -3.12
N LYS A 3 3.16 27.76 -4.31
CA LYS A 3 2.36 27.59 -5.49
C LYS A 3 1.99 26.11 -5.61
N GLY A 4 0.71 25.85 -5.83
CA GLY A 4 0.22 24.49 -5.91
C GLY A 4 0.07 23.85 -4.54
N SER A 5 0.62 22.67 -4.35
CA SER A 5 0.32 21.81 -3.21
C SER A 5 1.54 21.41 -2.39
N GLN A 6 2.61 22.19 -2.48
CA GLN A 6 3.78 21.91 -1.65
C GLN A 6 3.48 22.28 -0.20
N MET A 7 3.64 21.31 0.72
CA MET A 7 3.35 21.50 2.13
C MET A 7 4.34 20.74 3.00
N VAL A 8 4.78 21.40 4.08
CA VAL A 8 5.47 20.75 5.18
C VAL A 8 4.61 21.00 6.42
N LYS A 9 4.16 19.93 7.06
CA LYS A 9 3.22 20.02 8.19
C LYS A 9 3.83 19.48 9.48
N PRO A 10 3.52 20.11 10.62
CA PRO A 10 3.81 19.48 11.90
C PRO A 10 3.01 18.17 12.03
N ILE A 11 3.56 17.22 12.77
CA ILE A 11 2.92 15.93 13.01
C ILE A 11 1.76 16.14 13.99
N THR A 12 0.55 15.82 13.55
CA THR A 12 -0.68 15.90 14.34
C THR A 12 -1.54 14.66 14.11
N LYS A 13 -2.66 14.53 14.81
CA LYS A 13 -3.62 13.44 14.59
C LYS A 13 -4.24 13.46 13.20
N GLU A 14 -4.30 14.64 12.58
CA GLU A 14 -4.90 14.83 11.26
C GLU A 14 -3.87 14.80 10.14
N THR A 15 -2.62 14.51 10.47
CA THR A 15 -1.56 14.40 9.47
C THR A 15 -1.75 13.13 8.65
N LEU A 16 -1.58 13.25 7.35
CA LEU A 16 -1.63 12.10 6.45
C LEU A 16 -0.66 11.01 6.91
N PHE A 17 -1.10 9.78 6.77
CA PHE A 17 -0.35 8.61 7.21
C PHE A 17 -0.09 7.70 6.01
N MET A 18 1.06 7.05 5.97
CA MET A 18 1.37 6.13 4.89
C MET A 18 1.85 4.78 5.41
N ASN A 19 1.66 3.76 4.59
CA ASN A 19 2.31 2.46 4.75
C ASN A 19 2.93 2.06 3.43
N CYS A 20 4.21 1.72 3.45
CA CYS A 20 4.90 1.14 2.31
C CYS A 20 5.04 -0.36 2.54
N MET A 21 4.29 -1.15 1.81
CA MET A 21 4.33 -2.61 1.91
C MET A 21 5.27 -3.15 0.82
N GLU A 22 6.24 -3.95 1.22
CA GLU A 22 7.12 -4.63 0.30
C GLU A 22 6.83 -6.14 0.32
N LEU A 23 6.63 -6.71 -0.85
CA LEU A 23 6.34 -8.13 -1.03
C LEU A 23 7.44 -8.75 -1.88
N ASP A 24 8.27 -9.60 -1.26
CA ASP A 24 9.41 -10.24 -1.93
C ASP A 24 9.05 -11.67 -2.35
N PHE A 25 9.35 -11.99 -3.60
CA PHE A 25 9.20 -13.32 -4.16
C PHE A 25 10.57 -13.98 -4.34
N ALA A 26 10.60 -15.30 -4.33
CA ALA A 26 11.83 -16.05 -4.51
C ALA A 26 12.36 -15.95 -5.95
N THR A 27 11.46 -15.87 -6.94
CA THR A 27 11.82 -15.84 -8.35
C THR A 27 11.00 -14.79 -9.11
N LYS A 28 11.53 -14.36 -10.24
CA LYS A 28 10.84 -13.46 -11.16
C LYS A 28 9.56 -14.07 -11.72
N ILE A 29 9.57 -15.38 -11.98
CA ILE A 29 8.41 -16.09 -12.53
C ILE A 29 7.24 -16.05 -11.53
N GLU A 30 7.53 -16.26 -10.25
CA GLU A 30 6.50 -16.17 -9.20
C GLU A 30 5.93 -14.75 -9.10
N LEU A 31 6.79 -13.75 -9.16
CA LEU A 31 6.38 -12.35 -9.16
C LEU A 31 5.45 -12.03 -10.34
N GLU A 32 5.85 -12.41 -11.54
CA GLU A 32 5.07 -12.17 -12.74
C GLU A 32 3.74 -12.93 -12.71
N HIS A 33 3.74 -14.15 -12.21
CA HIS A 33 2.53 -14.94 -12.05
C HIS A 33 1.56 -14.31 -11.04
N TRP A 34 2.10 -13.77 -9.94
CA TRP A 34 1.28 -13.06 -8.99
C TRP A 34 0.58 -11.85 -9.64
N ILE A 35 1.33 -11.01 -10.34
CA ILE A 35 0.78 -9.82 -11.00
C ILE A 35 -0.29 -10.21 -12.01
N ALA A 36 -0.03 -11.23 -12.82
CA ALA A 36 -0.95 -11.64 -13.88
C ALA A 36 -2.22 -12.33 -13.35
N THR A 37 -2.14 -12.99 -12.20
CA THR A 37 -3.20 -13.89 -11.75
C THR A 37 -3.91 -13.43 -10.49
N PHE A 38 -3.17 -12.95 -9.49
CA PHE A 38 -3.71 -12.73 -8.16
C PHE A 38 -4.02 -11.27 -7.83
N GLU A 39 -3.31 -10.33 -8.42
CA GLU A 39 -3.41 -8.91 -8.06
C GLU A 39 -4.86 -8.41 -8.13
N GLU A 40 -5.55 -8.63 -9.24
CA GLU A 40 -6.93 -8.19 -9.41
C GLU A 40 -7.92 -9.00 -8.58
N LYS A 41 -7.63 -10.26 -8.33
CA LYS A 41 -8.52 -11.13 -7.55
C LYS A 41 -8.45 -10.84 -6.06
N VAL A 42 -7.33 -10.33 -5.59
CA VAL A 42 -7.11 -9.99 -4.19
C VAL A 42 -7.61 -8.58 -3.90
N TRP A 43 -7.17 -7.62 -4.71
CA TRP A 43 -7.53 -6.20 -4.55
C TRP A 43 -8.75 -5.86 -5.43
N THR A 44 -9.90 -6.41 -5.05
CA THR A 44 -11.14 -6.22 -5.80
C THR A 44 -11.68 -4.81 -5.67
N LYS A 45 -12.55 -4.42 -6.60
CA LYS A 45 -13.21 -3.13 -6.55
C LYS A 45 -13.99 -2.92 -5.25
N ASP A 46 -14.70 -3.95 -4.79
CA ASP A 46 -15.49 -3.88 -3.56
C ASP A 46 -14.61 -3.62 -2.34
N VAL A 47 -13.47 -4.31 -2.24
CA VAL A 47 -12.51 -4.09 -1.17
C VAL A 47 -11.94 -2.68 -1.24
N MET A 48 -11.58 -2.21 -2.44
CA MET A 48 -11.06 -0.85 -2.61
C MET A 48 -12.07 0.21 -2.20
N GLU A 49 -13.34 0.02 -2.51
CA GLU A 49 -14.40 0.93 -2.07
C GLU A 49 -14.55 0.93 -0.55
N GLU A 50 -14.46 -0.24 0.07
CA GLU A 50 -14.52 -0.36 1.52
C GLU A 50 -13.36 0.36 2.20
N LEU A 51 -12.14 0.19 1.68
CA LEU A 51 -10.96 0.90 2.18
C LEU A 51 -11.09 2.41 2.00
N SER A 52 -11.62 2.84 0.86
CA SER A 52 -11.83 4.26 0.56
C SER A 52 -12.78 4.89 1.59
N LYS A 53 -13.88 4.21 1.91
CA LYS A 53 -14.83 4.67 2.94
C LYS A 53 -14.20 4.72 4.32
N ALA A 54 -13.23 3.86 4.58
CA ALA A 54 -12.52 3.82 5.86
C ALA A 54 -11.36 4.83 5.95
N GLY A 55 -11.10 5.60 4.89
CA GLY A 55 -10.12 6.69 4.91
C GLY A 55 -8.88 6.46 4.07
N LEU A 56 -8.87 5.45 3.19
CA LEU A 56 -7.79 5.31 2.21
C LEU A 56 -7.92 6.44 1.19
N VAL A 57 -6.83 7.19 0.99
CA VAL A 57 -6.77 8.30 0.04
C VAL A 57 -6.26 7.82 -1.31
N ARG A 58 -5.22 7.01 -1.30
CA ARG A 58 -4.56 6.56 -2.53
C ARG A 58 -3.76 5.29 -2.26
N THR A 59 -3.70 4.41 -3.24
CA THR A 59 -2.76 3.31 -3.25
C THR A 59 -2.17 3.12 -4.63
N THR A 60 -0.90 2.78 -4.69
CA THR A 60 -0.21 2.43 -5.92
C THR A 60 0.62 1.18 -5.69
N ALA A 61 0.80 0.40 -6.74
CA ALA A 61 1.68 -0.76 -6.69
C ALA A 61 2.66 -0.69 -7.85
N ALA A 62 3.91 -1.02 -7.58
CA ALA A 62 4.95 -1.02 -8.58
C ALA A 62 5.79 -2.28 -8.47
N GLN A 63 6.19 -2.81 -9.61
CA GLN A 63 7.23 -3.83 -9.68
C GLN A 63 8.57 -3.14 -9.57
N VAL A 64 9.39 -3.57 -8.62
CA VAL A 64 10.72 -2.98 -8.44
C VAL A 64 11.58 -3.29 -9.67
N TRP A 65 12.26 -2.28 -10.18
CA TRP A 65 13.03 -2.37 -11.41
C TRP A 65 14.40 -3.02 -11.23
N ASN A 66 14.95 -3.02 -10.02
CA ASN A 66 16.28 -3.57 -9.76
C ASN A 66 16.32 -5.06 -10.08
N LYS A 67 17.28 -5.48 -10.91
CA LYS A 67 17.33 -6.85 -11.44
C LYS A 67 17.43 -7.94 -10.38
N ASP A 68 18.03 -7.63 -9.24
CA ASP A 68 18.27 -8.61 -8.18
C ASP A 68 17.13 -8.72 -7.18
N ASN A 69 16.08 -7.92 -7.36
CA ASN A 69 14.92 -7.91 -6.48
C ASN A 69 13.67 -8.36 -7.22
N HIS A 70 13.02 -9.38 -6.67
CA HIS A 70 11.72 -9.84 -7.18
C HIS A 70 10.64 -9.32 -6.23
N ARG A 71 10.38 -8.02 -6.30
CA ARG A 71 9.63 -7.29 -5.29
C ARG A 71 8.51 -6.46 -5.90
N ILE A 72 7.38 -6.48 -5.22
CA ILE A 72 6.31 -5.50 -5.44
C ILE A 72 6.36 -4.53 -4.27
N THR A 73 6.30 -3.24 -4.57
CA THR A 73 6.14 -2.20 -3.56
C THR A 73 4.74 -1.63 -3.71
N ARG A 74 3.97 -1.69 -2.63
CA ARG A 74 2.62 -1.12 -2.60
C ARG A 74 2.58 -0.01 -1.56
N ILE A 75 2.21 1.17 -2.00
CA ILE A 75 2.13 2.33 -1.12
C ILE A 75 0.66 2.64 -0.84
N PHE A 76 0.34 2.81 0.43
CA PHE A 76 -0.97 3.24 0.88
C PHE A 76 -0.85 4.60 1.54
N GLU A 77 -1.73 5.51 1.18
CA GLU A 77 -1.84 6.82 1.81
C GLU A 77 -3.22 6.92 2.45
N TYR A 78 -3.25 7.30 3.72
CA TYR A 78 -4.47 7.36 4.54
C TYR A 78 -4.68 8.78 5.05
N GLU A 79 -5.92 9.13 5.34
CA GLU A 79 -6.27 10.43 5.89
C GLU A 79 -5.53 10.74 7.20
N ASN A 80 -5.34 9.71 8.04
CA ASN A 80 -4.67 9.83 9.33
C ASN A 80 -4.35 8.42 9.87
N GLU A 81 -3.75 8.35 11.06
CA GLU A 81 -3.41 7.09 11.69
C GLU A 81 -4.64 6.22 11.98
N LYS A 82 -5.75 6.85 12.38
CA LYS A 82 -6.99 6.12 12.66
C LYS A 82 -7.51 5.41 11.42
N ALA A 83 -7.50 6.10 10.28
CA ALA A 83 -7.88 5.51 9.00
C ALA A 83 -6.98 4.34 8.63
N TYR A 84 -5.67 4.46 8.86
CA TYR A 84 -4.73 3.36 8.66
C TYR A 84 -5.14 2.13 9.48
N ARG A 85 -5.45 2.31 10.76
CA ARG A 85 -5.80 1.18 11.64
C ARG A 85 -7.09 0.51 11.21
N THR A 86 -8.09 1.28 10.81
CA THR A 86 -9.37 0.74 10.31
C THR A 86 -9.14 -0.02 9.00
N CYS A 87 -8.39 0.53 8.07
CA CYS A 87 -8.07 -0.13 6.80
C CYS A 87 -7.24 -1.39 7.02
N GLN A 88 -6.28 -1.35 7.94
CA GLN A 88 -5.43 -2.51 8.23
C GLN A 88 -6.27 -3.70 8.74
N ALA A 89 -7.27 -3.44 9.57
CA ALA A 89 -8.17 -4.49 10.04
C ALA A 89 -8.93 -5.14 8.86
N ILE A 90 -9.37 -4.34 7.89
CA ILE A 90 -10.05 -4.84 6.70
C ILE A 90 -9.08 -5.68 5.84
N ILE A 91 -7.86 -5.19 5.65
CA ILE A 91 -6.83 -5.89 4.88
C ILE A 91 -6.49 -7.24 5.52
N GLU A 92 -6.32 -7.28 6.83
CA GLU A 92 -6.03 -8.52 7.54
C GLU A 92 -7.15 -9.54 7.42
N LYS A 93 -8.39 -9.08 7.42
CA LYS A 93 -9.55 -9.95 7.34
C LYS A 93 -9.84 -10.44 5.93
N LYS A 94 -9.73 -9.57 4.92
CA LYS A 94 -10.21 -9.85 3.56
C LYS A 94 -9.11 -10.08 2.54
N ILE A 95 -7.94 -9.52 2.75
CA ILE A 95 -6.83 -9.58 1.78
C ILE A 95 -5.80 -10.64 2.17
N MET A 96 -5.31 -10.59 3.39
CA MET A 96 -4.21 -11.46 3.83
C MET A 96 -4.51 -12.95 3.71
N PRO A 97 -5.71 -13.44 4.03
CA PRO A 97 -6.01 -14.87 3.85
C PRO A 97 -5.91 -15.33 2.40
N LYS A 98 -6.26 -14.47 1.45
CA LYS A 98 -6.16 -14.76 0.01
C LYS A 98 -4.72 -14.67 -0.48
N ALA A 99 -3.95 -13.72 0.05
CA ALA A 99 -2.58 -13.49 -0.37
C ALA A 99 -1.62 -14.58 0.09
N LYS A 100 -1.89 -15.21 1.23
CA LYS A 100 -1.01 -16.24 1.82
C LYS A 100 -1.00 -17.58 1.09
N VAL A 101 -1.92 -17.79 0.18
CA VAL A 101 -2.15 -19.15 -0.40
C VAL A 101 -1.17 -19.52 -1.49
N SER A 102 -0.46 -18.57 -2.10
CA SER A 102 0.15 -18.81 -3.41
C SER A 102 1.65 -19.04 -3.39
N TYR A 103 2.42 -18.31 -2.58
CA TYR A 103 3.88 -18.38 -2.64
C TYR A 103 4.50 -18.15 -1.27
N ASN A 104 5.70 -18.70 -1.09
CA ASN A 104 6.50 -18.46 0.09
C ASN A 104 7.17 -17.06 -0.01
N SER A 105 6.35 -16.03 0.09
CA SER A 105 6.79 -14.65 -0.01
C SER A 105 7.02 -14.03 1.36
N LYS A 106 7.85 -12.99 1.41
CA LYS A 106 8.11 -12.21 2.61
C LYS A 106 7.48 -10.84 2.46
N ILE A 107 6.78 -10.40 3.52
CA ILE A 107 6.11 -9.12 3.56
C ILE A 107 6.76 -8.24 4.62
N ARG A 108 7.08 -7.00 4.23
CA ARG A 108 7.55 -5.97 5.16
C ARG A 108 6.68 -4.74 5.03
N ASN A 109 6.46 -4.06 6.15
CA ASN A 109 5.69 -2.83 6.19
C ASN A 109 6.52 -1.72 6.83
N ASN A 110 6.57 -0.58 6.17
CA ASN A 110 7.20 0.63 6.69
C ASN A 110 6.11 1.69 6.83
N ARG A 111 5.78 2.06 8.06
CA ARG A 111 4.71 2.99 8.37
C ARG A 111 5.28 4.35 8.73
N GLY A 112 4.59 5.38 8.34
CA GLY A 112 5.06 6.72 8.62
C GLY A 112 3.97 7.77 8.56
N ILE A 113 4.31 8.92 9.10
CA ILE A 113 3.47 10.10 9.06
C ILE A 113 4.04 11.01 7.98
N ILE A 114 3.19 11.43 7.04
CA ILE A 114 3.63 12.25 5.93
C ILE A 114 3.81 13.69 6.43
N PHE A 115 5.05 14.17 6.43
CA PHE A 115 5.35 15.55 6.84
C PHE A 115 5.59 16.48 5.66
N TYR A 116 5.74 15.95 4.46
CA TYR A 116 5.97 16.74 3.24
C TYR A 116 5.16 16.15 2.11
N ASP A 117 4.37 16.98 1.45
CA ASP A 117 3.55 16.59 0.31
C ASP A 117 3.62 17.70 -0.74
N TYR A 118 4.13 17.35 -1.92
CA TYR A 118 4.17 18.24 -3.08
C TYR A 118 3.38 17.61 -4.22
N ARG A 119 2.48 18.36 -4.78
CA ARG A 119 1.70 17.94 -5.95
C ARG A 119 1.88 18.98 -7.04
N SER A 120 2.35 18.52 -8.19
CA SER A 120 2.52 19.38 -9.37
C SER A 120 1.18 19.81 -9.98
#